data_b5a5785085696ccb2993705a88e8f7f3
#
_entry.id   b5a5785085696ccb2993705a88e8f7f3
#
_cell.length_a   1.000
_cell.length_b   1.000
_cell.length_c   1.000
_cell.angle_alpha   90.00
_cell.angle_beta   90.00
_cell.angle_gamma   90.00
#
_symmetry.space_group_name_H-M   'P 1'
#
loop_
_entity.id
_entity.type
_entity.pdbx_description
1 polymer ?
#
loop_
_entity_poly.entity_id
_entity_poly.type
_entity_poly.pdbx_seq_one_letter_code
_entity_poly.pdbx_strand_id
1 'polypeptide(L)'
;MKQLKIAYFNQLGRRELDQAKTKFEEEYPDTEVKLISTGYDEAFEKMADGEADLVIADKRDEKDDLEREDLAQVGVMAILPRGSYQSGIQMVDKADLSDMTCFIVAKPEEEVAELHLFKDLYQVKSPFIASNSVEEAALLVASGSGYFLINEIAADLLKNDSLQKLFLTDNGAPMRQTIAAFYAEKNPTIAKFNEILKSRVIRKN
;
A
#
# COMPACT_ATOMS: atom_id res chain seq x y z
N MET A 1 6.11 16.50 -26.10
CA MET A 1 6.45 15.43 -25.15
C MET A 1 5.13 14.82 -24.70
N LYS A 2 4.94 13.51 -24.82
CA LYS A 2 3.76 12.82 -24.30
C LYS A 2 3.88 12.75 -22.77
N GLN A 3 2.75 12.67 -22.07
CA GLN A 3 2.74 12.54 -20.62
C GLN A 3 1.93 11.30 -20.23
N LEU A 4 2.48 10.48 -19.32
CA LEU A 4 1.79 9.39 -18.65
C LEU A 4 1.53 9.82 -17.20
N LYS A 5 0.27 10.07 -16.86
CA LYS A 5 -0.15 10.49 -15.53
C LYS A 5 -0.58 9.28 -14.70
N ILE A 6 0.06 9.06 -13.57
CA ILE A 6 -0.17 7.91 -12.71
C ILE A 6 -0.59 8.41 -11.33
N ALA A 7 -1.85 8.18 -10.96
CA ALA A 7 -2.30 8.33 -9.58
C ALA A 7 -1.92 7.07 -8.81
N TYR A 8 -1.38 7.20 -7.61
CA TYR A 8 -1.03 6.05 -6.80
C TYR A 8 -1.45 6.24 -5.35
N PHE A 9 -1.94 5.16 -4.76
CA PHE A 9 -2.30 5.13 -3.35
C PHE A 9 -1.05 5.35 -2.48
N ASN A 10 -1.07 6.37 -1.64
CA ASN A 10 0.08 6.91 -0.92
C ASN A 10 0.75 5.91 0.05
N GLN A 11 0.02 4.88 0.51
CA GLN A 11 0.53 3.88 1.44
C GLN A 11 1.20 2.66 0.75
N LEU A 12 1.32 2.63 -0.59
CA LEU A 12 1.96 1.50 -1.29
C LEU A 12 3.49 1.49 -1.21
N GLY A 13 4.09 2.63 -0.88
CA GLY A 13 5.53 2.84 -0.97
C GLY A 13 5.93 3.44 -2.33
N ARG A 14 6.78 4.46 -2.27
CA ARG A 14 7.09 5.28 -3.45
C ARG A 14 8.35 4.84 -4.19
N ARG A 15 9.28 4.18 -3.49
CA ARG A 15 10.61 3.85 -4.04
C ARG A 15 10.53 3.08 -5.35
N GLU A 16 9.69 2.05 -5.40
CA GLU A 16 9.52 1.19 -6.58
C GLU A 16 8.91 1.94 -7.76
N LEU A 17 7.98 2.87 -7.49
CA LEU A 17 7.39 3.75 -8.49
C LEU A 17 8.40 4.74 -9.06
N ASP A 18 9.21 5.38 -8.20
CA ASP A 18 10.27 6.31 -8.64
C ASP A 18 11.33 5.58 -9.48
N GLN A 19 11.70 4.35 -9.11
CA GLN A 19 12.61 3.52 -9.91
C GLN A 19 12.00 3.11 -11.25
N ALA A 20 10.71 2.76 -11.27
CA ALA A 20 10.02 2.43 -12.51
C ALA A 20 9.90 3.65 -13.42
N LYS A 21 9.56 4.82 -12.88
CA LYS A 21 9.56 6.10 -13.61
C LYS A 21 10.91 6.36 -14.27
N THR A 22 12.00 6.35 -13.49
CA THR A 22 13.34 6.61 -13.99
C THR A 22 13.69 5.67 -15.15
N LYS A 23 13.46 4.37 -14.95
CA LYS A 23 13.73 3.36 -15.97
C LYS A 23 12.88 3.53 -17.22
N PHE A 24 11.59 3.86 -17.04
CA PHE A 24 10.70 4.10 -18.16
C PHE A 24 11.12 5.33 -18.99
N GLU A 25 11.45 6.44 -18.35
CA GLU A 25 11.88 7.69 -19.03
C GLU A 25 13.24 7.53 -19.73
N GLU A 26 14.15 6.67 -19.22
CA GLU A 26 15.39 6.29 -19.91
C GLU A 26 15.11 5.53 -21.21
N GLU A 27 14.12 4.62 -21.21
CA GLU A 27 13.76 3.82 -22.39
C GLU A 27 12.86 4.58 -23.39
N TYR A 28 12.07 5.54 -22.88
CA TYR A 28 11.08 6.30 -23.66
C TYR A 28 11.23 7.81 -23.40
N PRO A 29 12.33 8.45 -23.89
CA PRO A 29 12.66 9.85 -23.56
C PRO A 29 11.64 10.88 -24.08
N ASP A 30 10.76 10.51 -25.00
CA ASP A 30 9.67 11.36 -25.50
C ASP A 30 8.43 11.34 -24.63
N THR A 31 8.41 10.55 -23.54
CA THR A 31 7.29 10.42 -22.62
C THR A 31 7.71 10.72 -21.19
N GLU A 32 7.14 11.76 -20.61
CA GLU A 32 7.30 12.12 -19.19
C GLU A 32 6.30 11.32 -18.33
N VAL A 33 6.75 10.78 -17.21
CA VAL A 33 5.88 10.13 -16.21
C VAL A 33 5.62 11.10 -15.07
N LYS A 34 4.34 11.40 -14.82
CA LYS A 34 3.89 12.22 -13.69
C LYS A 34 3.27 11.32 -12.61
N LEU A 35 3.90 11.23 -11.45
CA LEU A 35 3.37 10.52 -10.30
C LEU A 35 2.54 11.45 -9.41
N ILE A 36 1.30 11.07 -9.09
CA ILE A 36 0.36 11.83 -8.28
C ILE A 36 0.01 10.97 -7.06
N SER A 37 0.47 11.41 -5.88
CA SER A 37 0.17 10.73 -4.61
C SER A 37 -1.24 11.10 -4.14
N THR A 38 -2.06 10.10 -3.82
CA THR A 38 -3.47 10.28 -3.48
C THR A 38 -3.91 9.35 -2.35
N GLY A 39 -5.08 9.59 -1.76
CA GLY A 39 -5.86 8.59 -1.06
C GLY A 39 -6.39 7.53 -2.02
N TYR A 40 -7.00 6.47 -1.48
CA TYR A 40 -7.50 5.36 -2.32
C TYR A 40 -8.60 5.83 -3.28
N ASP A 41 -9.68 6.43 -2.77
CA ASP A 41 -10.80 6.84 -3.60
C ASP A 41 -10.43 7.99 -4.55
N GLU A 42 -9.65 8.97 -4.08
CA GLU A 42 -9.16 10.08 -4.89
C GLU A 42 -8.38 9.60 -6.13
N ALA A 43 -7.64 8.48 -6.05
CA ALA A 43 -6.93 7.94 -7.21
C ALA A 43 -7.89 7.59 -8.35
N PHE A 44 -9.02 6.97 -8.03
CA PHE A 44 -10.03 6.59 -9.01
C PHE A 44 -10.86 7.79 -9.50
N GLU A 45 -11.14 8.78 -8.63
CA GLU A 45 -11.76 10.04 -9.03
C GLU A 45 -10.90 10.77 -10.08
N LYS A 46 -9.58 10.86 -9.86
CA LYS A 46 -8.66 11.46 -10.84
C LYS A 46 -8.65 10.74 -12.19
N MET A 47 -8.85 9.43 -12.20
CA MET A 47 -8.99 8.68 -13.44
C MET A 47 -10.32 9.00 -14.14
N ALA A 48 -11.42 9.02 -13.39
CA ALA A 48 -12.75 9.37 -13.92
C ALA A 48 -12.79 10.78 -14.53
N ASP A 49 -12.07 11.73 -13.92
CA ASP A 49 -11.95 13.12 -14.39
C ASP A 49 -10.91 13.31 -15.52
N GLY A 50 -10.21 12.24 -15.95
CA GLY A 50 -9.16 12.31 -16.99
C GLY A 50 -7.87 12.99 -16.52
N GLU A 51 -7.69 13.12 -15.21
CA GLU A 51 -6.46 13.64 -14.61
C GLU A 51 -5.37 12.57 -14.42
N ALA A 52 -5.74 11.29 -14.48
CA ALA A 52 -4.81 10.14 -14.46
C ALA A 52 -5.16 9.16 -15.60
N ASP A 53 -4.12 8.60 -16.21
CA ASP A 53 -4.19 7.55 -17.24
C ASP A 53 -4.11 6.16 -16.63
N LEU A 54 -3.52 6.05 -15.44
CA LEU A 54 -3.23 4.82 -14.72
C LEU A 54 -3.39 5.04 -13.21
N VAL A 55 -4.05 4.12 -12.53
CA VAL A 55 -4.09 4.06 -11.06
C VAL A 55 -3.29 2.86 -10.57
N ILE A 56 -2.40 3.07 -9.59
CA ILE A 56 -1.71 2.00 -8.86
C ILE A 56 -2.24 1.99 -7.43
N ALA A 57 -2.96 0.94 -7.09
CA ALA A 57 -3.59 0.79 -5.77
C ALA A 57 -3.62 -0.67 -5.32
N ASP A 58 -4.01 -0.92 -4.08
CA ASP A 58 -4.35 -2.27 -3.66
C ASP A 58 -5.71 -2.70 -4.25
N LYS A 59 -5.84 -4.02 -4.45
CA LYS A 59 -7.08 -4.62 -4.90
C LYS A 59 -7.98 -4.86 -3.68
N ARG A 60 -8.75 -3.85 -3.26
CA ARG A 60 -9.74 -4.02 -2.19
C ARG A 60 -11.15 -4.24 -2.73
N ASP A 61 -11.51 -3.58 -3.84
CA ASP A 61 -12.84 -3.66 -4.47
C ASP A 61 -12.73 -3.95 -5.96
N GLU A 62 -13.76 -4.57 -6.54
CA GLU A 62 -13.89 -4.67 -7.99
C GLU A 62 -14.28 -3.29 -8.55
N LYS A 63 -13.71 -2.93 -9.68
CA LYS A 63 -13.96 -1.70 -10.43
C LYS A 63 -14.42 -2.11 -11.84
N ASP A 64 -15.73 -2.37 -11.98
CA ASP A 64 -16.32 -3.01 -13.17
C ASP A 64 -16.06 -2.25 -14.48
N ASP A 65 -15.91 -0.92 -14.40
CA ASP A 65 -15.66 -0.06 -15.56
C ASP A 65 -14.16 0.07 -15.94
N LEU A 66 -13.25 -0.60 -15.21
CA LEU A 66 -11.82 -0.51 -15.42
C LEU A 66 -11.20 -1.87 -15.72
N GLU A 67 -10.26 -1.89 -16.66
CA GLU A 67 -9.36 -3.02 -16.80
C GLU A 67 -8.36 -3.04 -15.65
N ARG A 68 -7.92 -4.23 -15.27
CA ARG A 68 -6.98 -4.43 -14.19
C ARG A 68 -5.86 -5.40 -14.56
N GLU A 69 -4.65 -5.09 -14.10
CA GLU A 69 -3.50 -6.00 -14.13
C GLU A 69 -2.90 -6.14 -12.74
N ASP A 70 -2.90 -7.36 -12.19
CA ASP A 70 -2.27 -7.64 -10.90
C ASP A 70 -0.74 -7.57 -11.07
N LEU A 71 -0.10 -6.70 -10.29
CA LEU A 71 1.34 -6.44 -10.37
C LEU A 71 2.14 -7.30 -9.40
N ALA A 72 1.69 -7.41 -8.16
CA ALA A 72 2.35 -8.20 -7.12
C ALA A 72 1.39 -8.59 -5.99
N GLN A 73 1.74 -9.67 -5.30
CA GLN A 73 1.19 -9.98 -3.98
C GLN A 73 2.25 -9.73 -2.93
N VAL A 74 1.95 -8.88 -1.97
CA VAL A 74 2.85 -8.48 -0.88
C VAL A 74 2.27 -8.85 0.47
N GLY A 75 3.13 -9.11 1.45
CA GLY A 75 2.71 -9.41 2.81
C GLY A 75 2.09 -8.19 3.50
N VAL A 76 1.09 -8.41 4.34
CA VAL A 76 0.61 -7.42 5.31
C VAL A 76 1.45 -7.54 6.57
N MET A 77 1.95 -6.44 7.09
CA MET A 77 2.79 -6.39 8.28
C MET A 77 2.10 -5.63 9.40
N ALA A 78 2.16 -6.18 10.60
CA ALA A 78 1.86 -5.47 11.83
C ALA A 78 3.12 -4.79 12.33
N ILE A 79 3.02 -3.49 12.58
CA ILE A 79 4.07 -2.67 13.18
C ILE A 79 3.73 -2.47 14.65
N LEU A 80 4.60 -2.97 15.52
CA LEU A 80 4.40 -3.08 16.96
C LEU A 80 5.52 -2.36 17.72
N PRO A 81 5.34 -2.04 19.02
CA PRO A 81 6.44 -1.59 19.86
C PRO A 81 7.55 -2.64 19.90
N ARG A 82 8.80 -2.20 19.92
CA ARG A 82 9.94 -3.11 20.07
C ARG A 82 9.81 -3.94 21.34
N GLY A 83 10.03 -5.24 21.22
CA GLY A 83 9.95 -6.17 22.35
C GLY A 83 8.54 -6.67 22.66
N SER A 84 7.53 -6.34 21.85
CA SER A 84 6.20 -6.96 21.96
C SER A 84 6.24 -8.48 21.84
N TYR A 85 7.16 -8.98 21.00
CA TYR A 85 7.41 -10.40 20.81
C TYR A 85 8.89 -10.71 20.95
N GLN A 86 9.21 -11.95 21.31
CA GLN A 86 10.61 -12.41 21.43
C GLN A 86 11.37 -12.27 20.11
N SER A 87 12.69 -12.07 20.22
CA SER A 87 13.55 -12.03 19.06
C SER A 87 13.47 -13.35 18.27
N GLY A 88 13.34 -13.25 16.95
CA GLY A 88 13.18 -14.41 16.04
C GLY A 88 11.74 -14.71 15.64
N ILE A 89 10.74 -14.19 16.35
CA ILE A 89 9.34 -14.23 15.89
C ILE A 89 9.21 -13.33 14.66
N GLN A 90 8.64 -13.87 13.58
CA GLN A 90 8.46 -13.16 12.31
C GLN A 90 6.99 -12.94 11.92
N MET A 91 6.08 -13.60 12.61
CA MET A 91 4.64 -13.56 12.32
C MET A 91 3.84 -13.35 13.59
N VAL A 92 2.66 -12.74 13.45
CA VAL A 92 1.66 -12.55 14.51
C VAL A 92 0.28 -12.77 13.92
N ASP A 93 -0.59 -13.48 14.66
CA ASP A 93 -1.97 -13.64 14.22
C ASP A 93 -2.81 -12.40 14.58
N LYS A 94 -3.72 -12.01 13.66
CA LYS A 94 -4.59 -10.85 13.90
C LYS A 94 -5.46 -11.00 15.16
N ALA A 95 -5.78 -12.25 15.55
CA ALA A 95 -6.53 -12.53 16.77
C ALA A 95 -5.75 -12.13 18.04
N ASP A 96 -4.42 -12.29 18.03
CA ASP A 96 -3.56 -11.92 19.17
C ASP A 96 -3.48 -10.40 19.38
N LEU A 97 -3.88 -9.61 18.39
CA LEU A 97 -3.86 -8.15 18.41
C LEU A 97 -5.23 -7.53 18.74
N SER A 98 -6.27 -8.34 18.92
CA SER A 98 -7.66 -7.88 19.06
C SER A 98 -7.91 -6.91 20.22
N ASP A 99 -7.15 -7.04 21.30
CA ASP A 99 -7.26 -6.18 22.48
C ASP A 99 -6.39 -4.91 22.40
N MET A 100 -5.57 -4.79 21.35
CA MET A 100 -4.73 -3.62 21.10
C MET A 100 -5.42 -2.64 20.16
N THR A 101 -5.18 -1.34 20.35
CA THR A 101 -5.63 -0.32 19.40
C THR A 101 -4.89 -0.47 18.06
N CYS A 102 -5.65 -0.54 16.96
CA CYS A 102 -5.11 -0.46 15.60
C CYS A 102 -5.20 0.97 15.08
N PHE A 103 -4.06 1.60 14.81
CA PHE A 103 -4.03 2.91 14.17
C PHE A 103 -4.27 2.75 12.67
N ILE A 104 -5.25 3.49 12.14
CA ILE A 104 -5.52 3.59 10.70
C ILE A 104 -4.79 4.83 10.20
N VAL A 105 -3.87 4.64 9.27
CA VAL A 105 -3.17 5.76 8.62
C VAL A 105 -4.09 6.34 7.55
N ALA A 106 -4.80 7.38 7.89
CA ALA A 106 -5.78 8.02 7.02
C ALA A 106 -6.00 9.47 7.41
N LYS A 107 -6.16 10.36 6.44
CA LYS A 107 -6.76 11.67 6.66
C LYS A 107 -8.27 11.52 6.86
N PRO A 108 -8.98 12.54 7.38
CA PRO A 108 -10.41 12.44 7.62
C PRO A 108 -11.25 11.98 6.42
N GLU A 109 -10.89 12.44 5.23
CA GLU A 109 -11.56 12.06 3.97
C GLU A 109 -11.25 10.63 3.51
N GLU A 110 -10.18 10.03 4.01
CA GLU A 110 -9.71 8.68 3.64
C GLU A 110 -10.17 7.60 4.64
N GLU A 111 -10.64 7.98 5.84
CA GLU A 111 -10.91 7.06 6.95
C GLU A 111 -11.91 5.95 6.59
N VAL A 112 -12.94 6.26 5.81
CA VAL A 112 -13.98 5.29 5.44
C VAL A 112 -13.40 4.18 4.58
N ALA A 113 -12.58 4.53 3.58
CA ALA A 113 -11.95 3.55 2.70
C ALA A 113 -10.95 2.65 3.45
N GLU A 114 -10.18 3.24 4.37
CA GLU A 114 -9.21 2.49 5.17
C GLU A 114 -9.90 1.60 6.23
N LEU A 115 -10.98 2.08 6.85
CA LEU A 115 -11.80 1.28 7.76
C LEU A 115 -12.41 0.08 7.02
N HIS A 116 -12.91 0.26 5.80
CA HIS A 116 -13.41 -0.82 4.96
C HIS A 116 -12.34 -1.89 4.73
N LEU A 117 -11.12 -1.49 4.37
CA LEU A 117 -10.02 -2.45 4.17
C LEU A 117 -9.73 -3.26 5.45
N PHE A 118 -9.56 -2.60 6.60
CA PHE A 118 -9.12 -3.29 7.81
C PHE A 118 -10.25 -4.03 8.52
N LYS A 119 -11.42 -3.41 8.64
CA LYS A 119 -12.55 -3.97 9.37
C LYS A 119 -13.30 -5.02 8.55
N ASP A 120 -13.64 -4.70 7.30
CA ASP A 120 -14.54 -5.53 6.50
C ASP A 120 -13.76 -6.59 5.69
N LEU A 121 -12.66 -6.21 5.02
CA LEU A 121 -11.90 -7.13 4.18
C LEU A 121 -10.88 -7.95 4.98
N TYR A 122 -10.10 -7.32 5.86
CA TYR A 122 -9.13 -8.02 6.70
C TYR A 122 -9.75 -8.61 7.97
N GLN A 123 -10.99 -8.18 8.33
CA GLN A 123 -11.71 -8.63 9.52
C GLN A 123 -10.90 -8.46 10.81
N VAL A 124 -10.16 -7.37 10.91
CA VAL A 124 -9.46 -6.97 12.14
C VAL A 124 -10.49 -6.53 13.17
N LYS A 125 -10.41 -7.09 14.39
CA LYS A 125 -11.38 -6.86 15.47
C LYS A 125 -10.92 -5.85 16.51
N SER A 126 -9.75 -5.27 16.36
CA SER A 126 -9.19 -4.26 17.24
C SER A 126 -10.06 -2.99 17.27
N PRO A 127 -10.04 -2.21 18.37
CA PRO A 127 -10.48 -0.82 18.35
C PRO A 127 -9.64 -0.01 17.36
N PHE A 128 -10.28 0.88 16.57
CA PHE A 128 -9.59 1.69 15.57
C PHE A 128 -9.49 3.15 15.99
N ILE A 129 -8.34 3.76 15.72
CA ILE A 129 -8.10 5.20 15.87
C ILE A 129 -7.38 5.69 14.61
N ALA A 130 -7.86 6.79 14.02
CA ALA A 130 -7.20 7.38 12.86
C ALA A 130 -5.91 8.12 13.27
N SER A 131 -4.91 8.05 12.40
CA SER A 131 -3.65 8.77 12.46
C SER A 131 -3.37 9.39 11.10
N ASN A 132 -2.95 10.65 11.06
CA ASN A 132 -2.84 11.41 9.81
C ASN A 132 -1.67 10.98 8.92
N SER A 133 -0.71 10.25 9.47
CA SER A 133 0.48 9.79 8.73
C SER A 133 1.10 8.54 9.32
N VAL A 134 1.94 7.86 8.52
CA VAL A 134 2.75 6.72 8.97
C VAL A 134 3.72 7.13 10.07
N GLU A 135 4.27 8.34 10.00
CA GLU A 135 5.19 8.88 10.99
C GLU A 135 4.50 9.08 12.34
N GLU A 136 3.27 9.63 12.34
CA GLU A 136 2.48 9.80 13.56
C GLU A 136 2.11 8.43 14.17
N ALA A 137 1.60 7.51 13.35
CA ALA A 137 1.30 6.14 13.79
C ALA A 137 2.53 5.45 14.38
N ALA A 138 3.69 5.59 13.74
CA ALA A 138 4.95 5.02 14.20
C ALA A 138 5.39 5.57 15.56
N LEU A 139 5.20 6.89 15.81
CA LEU A 139 5.49 7.50 17.11
C LEU A 139 4.53 7.00 18.20
N LEU A 140 3.24 6.92 17.90
CA LEU A 140 2.24 6.39 18.84
C LEU A 140 2.55 4.93 19.20
N VAL A 141 2.88 4.11 18.22
CA VAL A 141 3.25 2.71 18.43
C VAL A 141 4.56 2.60 19.20
N ALA A 142 5.58 3.38 18.87
CA ALA A 142 6.84 3.38 19.59
C ALA A 142 6.67 3.75 21.07
N SER A 143 5.65 4.53 21.43
CA SER A 143 5.27 4.85 22.83
C SER A 143 4.47 3.76 23.54
N GLY A 144 4.14 2.66 22.84
CA GLY A 144 3.38 1.54 23.41
C GLY A 144 1.86 1.66 23.27
N SER A 145 1.34 2.58 22.44
CA SER A 145 -0.09 2.89 22.36
C SER A 145 -0.91 1.97 21.46
N GLY A 146 -0.33 0.92 20.86
CA GLY A 146 -1.05 0.02 19.96
C GLY A 146 -0.18 -0.49 18.82
N TYR A 147 -0.77 -0.67 17.66
CA TYR A 147 -0.08 -1.12 16.42
C TYR A 147 -0.73 -0.49 15.19
N PHE A 148 -0.09 -0.59 14.03
CA PHE A 148 -0.71 -0.30 12.74
C PHE A 148 -0.32 -1.34 11.70
N LEU A 149 -1.11 -1.41 10.63
CA LEU A 149 -0.88 -2.33 9.50
C LEU A 149 -0.38 -1.56 8.29
N ILE A 150 0.56 -2.18 7.58
CA ILE A 150 1.17 -1.62 6.39
C ILE A 150 1.65 -2.78 5.51
N ASN A 151 1.78 -2.60 4.19
CA ASN A 151 2.36 -3.63 3.36
C ASN A 151 3.89 -3.73 3.54
N GLU A 152 4.47 -4.87 3.19
CA GLU A 152 5.90 -5.14 3.40
C GLU A 152 6.83 -4.18 2.63
N ILE A 153 6.39 -3.64 1.46
CA ILE A 153 7.19 -2.69 0.67
C ILE A 153 7.34 -1.37 1.44
N ALA A 154 6.22 -0.85 1.94
CA ALA A 154 6.22 0.37 2.74
C ALA A 154 6.89 0.16 4.11
N ALA A 155 6.71 -1.02 4.72
CA ALA A 155 7.37 -1.37 5.98
C ALA A 155 8.90 -1.35 5.89
N ASP A 156 9.48 -1.70 4.74
CA ASP A 156 10.93 -1.63 4.52
C ASP A 156 11.49 -0.20 4.54
N LEU A 157 10.66 0.77 4.19
CA LEU A 157 11.04 2.18 4.21
C LEU A 157 11.02 2.76 5.63
N LEU A 158 10.28 2.13 6.54
CA LEU A 158 10.16 2.56 7.93
C LEU A 158 11.43 2.21 8.71
N LYS A 159 12.27 3.22 8.97
CA LYS A 159 13.53 3.10 9.71
C LYS A 159 13.34 3.65 11.13
N ASN A 160 12.93 2.78 12.05
CA ASN A 160 12.75 3.11 13.46
C ASN A 160 13.05 1.89 14.32
N ASP A 161 14.14 1.96 15.10
CA ASP A 161 14.62 0.86 15.94
C ASP A 161 13.72 0.59 17.16
N SER A 162 12.78 1.50 17.47
CA SER A 162 11.78 1.32 18.53
C SER A 162 10.57 0.50 18.08
N LEU A 163 10.56 0.04 16.85
CA LEU A 163 9.47 -0.74 16.27
C LEU A 163 9.90 -2.17 15.95
N GLN A 164 8.94 -3.07 16.04
CA GLN A 164 9.04 -4.46 15.59
C GLN A 164 8.07 -4.66 14.42
N LYS A 165 8.51 -5.38 13.39
CA LYS A 165 7.74 -5.63 12.16
C LYS A 165 7.49 -7.12 12.04
N LEU A 166 6.24 -7.54 12.04
CA LEU A 166 5.85 -8.94 11.95
C LEU A 166 4.85 -9.12 10.80
N PHE A 167 4.97 -10.20 10.04
CA PHE A 167 3.96 -10.56 9.06
C PHE A 167 2.64 -10.90 9.77
N LEU A 168 1.54 -10.34 9.28
CA LEU A 168 0.21 -10.62 9.81
C LEU A 168 -0.31 -11.94 9.25
N THR A 169 -0.91 -12.75 10.12
CA THR A 169 -1.59 -14.00 9.74
C THR A 169 -3.05 -13.98 10.16
N ASP A 170 -3.85 -14.81 9.51
CA ASP A 170 -5.21 -15.14 9.88
C ASP A 170 -5.30 -16.66 10.09
N ASN A 171 -5.48 -17.11 11.32
CA ASN A 171 -5.43 -18.52 11.68
C ASN A 171 -4.15 -19.23 11.16
N GLY A 172 -3.01 -18.55 11.27
CA GLY A 172 -1.72 -19.04 10.82
C GLY A 172 -1.46 -18.89 9.31
N ALA A 173 -2.45 -18.52 8.49
CA ALA A 173 -2.27 -18.27 7.07
C ALA A 173 -1.75 -16.84 6.83
N PRO A 174 -0.65 -16.64 6.06
CA PRO A 174 -0.12 -15.31 5.78
C PRO A 174 -1.15 -14.43 5.08
N MET A 175 -1.41 -13.24 5.62
CA MET A 175 -2.25 -12.25 4.98
C MET A 175 -1.46 -11.51 3.90
N ARG A 176 -2.07 -11.35 2.73
CA ARG A 176 -1.45 -10.73 1.56
C ARG A 176 -2.35 -9.65 0.98
N GLN A 177 -1.71 -8.62 0.44
CA GLN A 177 -2.34 -7.55 -0.32
C GLN A 177 -1.92 -7.66 -1.79
N THR A 178 -2.86 -7.60 -2.70
CA THR A 178 -2.57 -7.53 -4.14
C THR A 178 -2.43 -6.08 -4.56
N ILE A 179 -1.27 -5.71 -5.08
CA ILE A 179 -1.05 -4.43 -5.74
C ILE A 179 -1.41 -4.59 -7.21
N ALA A 180 -2.24 -3.70 -7.72
CA ALA A 180 -2.74 -3.76 -9.08
C ALA A 180 -2.64 -2.39 -9.79
N ALA A 181 -2.60 -2.46 -11.11
CA ALA A 181 -2.74 -1.35 -12.03
C ALA A 181 -4.15 -1.35 -12.60
N PHE A 182 -4.82 -0.20 -12.56
CA PHE A 182 -6.17 0.00 -13.11
C PHE A 182 -6.13 1.07 -14.19
N TYR A 183 -6.82 0.86 -15.30
CA TYR A 183 -6.88 1.77 -16.44
C TYR A 183 -8.18 1.56 -17.22
N ALA A 184 -8.64 2.62 -17.93
CA ALA A 184 -9.86 2.52 -18.73
C ALA A 184 -9.65 1.66 -20.00
N GLU A 185 -8.48 1.80 -20.63
CA GLU A 185 -8.11 1.05 -21.83
C GLU A 185 -6.59 0.80 -21.84
N LYS A 186 -6.21 -0.45 -22.10
CA LYS A 186 -4.80 -0.84 -22.22
C LYS A 186 -4.19 -0.28 -23.50
N ASN A 187 -3.09 0.44 -23.33
CA ASN A 187 -2.28 0.91 -24.46
C ASN A 187 -0.80 0.50 -24.28
N PRO A 188 0.04 0.57 -25.35
CA PRO A 188 1.44 0.15 -25.26
C PRO A 188 2.26 0.87 -24.19
N THR A 189 1.96 2.14 -23.92
CA THR A 189 2.66 2.95 -22.89
C THR A 189 2.37 2.42 -21.50
N ILE A 190 1.08 2.19 -21.17
CA ILE A 190 0.64 1.60 -19.90
C ILE A 190 1.21 0.18 -19.74
N ALA A 191 1.09 -0.65 -20.78
CA ALA A 191 1.59 -2.02 -20.75
C ALA A 191 3.09 -2.07 -20.42
N LYS A 192 3.89 -1.19 -21.03
CA LYS A 192 5.34 -1.15 -20.80
C LYS A 192 5.69 -0.60 -19.41
N PHE A 193 4.98 0.42 -18.93
CA PHE A 193 5.17 0.91 -17.57
C PHE A 193 4.86 -0.18 -16.54
N ASN A 194 3.74 -0.90 -16.70
CA ASN A 194 3.36 -2.00 -15.82
C ASN A 194 4.40 -3.13 -15.81
N GLU A 195 4.96 -3.50 -16.96
CA GLU A 195 6.05 -4.50 -17.06
C GLU A 195 7.26 -4.07 -16.22
N ILE A 196 7.69 -2.82 -16.37
CA ILE A 196 8.84 -2.27 -15.62
C ILE A 196 8.51 -2.24 -14.12
N LEU A 197 7.35 -1.71 -13.72
CA LEU A 197 6.94 -1.64 -12.33
C LEU A 197 6.83 -3.04 -11.71
N LYS A 198 6.23 -3.99 -12.41
CA LYS A 198 6.10 -5.38 -11.96
C LYS A 198 7.45 -6.00 -11.63
N SER A 199 8.48 -5.74 -12.44
CA SER A 199 9.85 -6.21 -12.18
C SER A 199 10.48 -5.62 -10.93
N ARG A 200 9.99 -4.48 -10.42
CA ARG A 200 10.47 -3.79 -9.22
C ARG A 200 9.75 -4.20 -7.95
N VAL A 201 8.44 -4.49 -8.04
CA VAL A 201 7.62 -4.88 -6.89
C VAL A 201 7.64 -6.37 -6.62
N ILE A 202 7.93 -7.22 -7.64
CA ILE A 202 8.15 -8.65 -7.44
C ILE A 202 9.51 -8.83 -6.76
N ARG A 203 9.51 -9.14 -5.48
CA ARG A 203 10.74 -9.55 -4.78
C ARG A 203 11.09 -10.96 -5.22
N LYS A 204 12.34 -11.14 -5.70
CA LYS A 204 12.91 -12.48 -5.83
C LYS A 204 13.10 -13.02 -4.41
N ASN A 205 12.27 -13.99 -4.02
CA ASN A 205 12.51 -14.83 -2.85
C ASN A 205 13.83 -15.57 -2.97
#